data_91ea49c33573206c98ae678a85ef3e23
#
_entry.id   91ea49c33573206c98ae678a85ef3e23
#
_cell.length_a   1.000
_cell.length_b   1.000
_cell.length_c   1.000
_cell.angle_alpha   90.00
_cell.angle_beta   90.00
_cell.angle_gamma   90.00
#
_symmetry.space_group_name_H-M   'P 1'
#
loop_
_entity.id
_entity.type
_entity.pdbx_description
1 polymer ?
#
loop_
_entity_poly.entity_id
_entity_poly.type
_entity_poly.pdbx_seq_one_letter_code
_entity_poly.pdbx_strand_id
1 'polypeptide(L)'
;MTRFFLDEREITPPSDIFSLNQILKHVESVHLSPNTVVRQIWIDGSPFSIPTADGEADFSLEVSQREKIEIFTGTVTEIARESIQDALQYLNRVETATPSLISSFQDSPGPETFEGIKQLYQGLYWLIVLLSKLKANFQIDFESTVIQGTLVSEHHNKFISVLKQLIASQEKRDFVLTADLLEYEILPLVPIWRKMFCIFLDKINA
;
A
#
# COMPACT_ATOMS: atom_id res chain seq x y z
N MET A 1 -31.64 6.75 14.42
CA MET A 1 -31.44 7.16 13.01
C MET A 1 -29.96 7.39 12.83
N THR A 2 -29.36 6.76 11.85
CA THR A 2 -27.92 6.86 11.58
C THR A 2 -27.55 8.28 11.11
N ARG A 3 -26.52 8.86 11.68
CA ARG A 3 -25.99 10.15 11.24
C ARG A 3 -24.80 9.93 10.32
N PHE A 4 -24.75 10.70 9.22
CA PHE A 4 -23.70 10.59 8.23
C PHE A 4 -22.89 11.89 8.19
N PHE A 5 -21.58 11.75 8.15
CA PHE A 5 -20.66 12.88 8.07
C PHE A 5 -19.69 12.69 6.90
N LEU A 6 -19.49 13.75 6.15
CA LEU A 6 -18.47 13.85 5.10
C LEU A 6 -17.51 15.00 5.46
N ASP A 7 -16.26 14.67 5.72
CA ASP A 7 -15.23 15.62 6.17
C ASP A 7 -15.75 16.51 7.32
N GLU A 8 -16.26 15.83 8.38
CA GLU A 8 -16.82 16.46 9.59
C GLU A 8 -18.16 17.21 9.39
N ARG A 9 -18.66 17.34 8.18
CA ARG A 9 -19.96 17.98 7.90
C ARG A 9 -21.06 16.93 7.85
N GLU A 10 -22.15 17.18 8.58
CA GLU A 10 -23.31 16.30 8.53
C GLU A 10 -23.99 16.37 7.16
N ILE A 11 -24.25 15.21 6.57
CA ILE A 11 -24.95 15.05 5.29
C ILE A 11 -26.22 14.23 5.51
N THR A 12 -27.24 14.49 4.68
CA THR A 12 -28.48 13.73 4.71
C THR A 12 -28.61 12.95 3.41
N PRO A 13 -28.24 11.66 3.38
CA PRO A 13 -28.43 10.84 2.21
C PRO A 13 -29.92 10.56 1.93
N PRO A 14 -30.28 10.16 0.71
CA PRO A 14 -31.64 9.70 0.37
C PRO A 14 -32.11 8.57 1.29
N SER A 15 -33.42 8.52 1.54
CA SER A 15 -34.06 7.59 2.47
C SER A 15 -34.07 6.12 2.00
N ASP A 16 -33.72 5.86 0.76
CA ASP A 16 -33.63 4.55 0.12
C ASP A 16 -32.22 3.92 0.19
N ILE A 17 -31.31 4.55 0.94
CA ILE A 17 -29.95 4.05 1.17
C ILE A 17 -29.94 3.15 2.42
N PHE A 18 -29.63 1.87 2.21
CA PHE A 18 -29.63 0.84 3.26
C PHE A 18 -28.26 0.22 3.52
N SER A 19 -27.29 0.39 2.60
CA SER A 19 -25.96 -0.23 2.73
C SER A 19 -24.83 0.80 2.61
N LEU A 20 -23.65 0.43 3.16
CA LEU A 20 -22.44 1.23 3.06
C LEU A 20 -22.05 1.48 1.58
N ASN A 21 -22.22 0.49 0.71
CA ASN A 21 -21.95 0.64 -0.72
C ASN A 21 -22.81 1.73 -1.37
N GLN A 22 -24.09 1.78 -0.99
CA GLN A 22 -25.01 2.78 -1.54
C GLN A 22 -24.64 4.19 -1.07
N ILE A 23 -24.29 4.37 0.23
CA ILE A 23 -23.86 5.68 0.72
C ILE A 23 -22.54 6.12 0.05
N LEU A 24 -21.58 5.23 -0.16
CA LEU A 24 -20.33 5.56 -0.84
C LEU A 24 -20.56 5.98 -2.28
N LYS A 25 -21.38 5.26 -3.05
CA LYS A 25 -21.76 5.65 -4.41
C LYS A 25 -22.49 6.98 -4.46
N HIS A 26 -23.35 7.26 -3.48
CA HIS A 26 -24.03 8.56 -3.38
C HIS A 26 -23.02 9.68 -3.11
N VAL A 27 -22.11 9.49 -2.15
CA VAL A 27 -21.06 10.47 -1.85
C VAL A 27 -20.18 10.70 -3.08
N GLU A 28 -19.73 9.65 -3.75
CA GLU A 28 -18.91 9.73 -4.96
C GLU A 28 -19.62 10.52 -6.07
N SER A 29 -20.92 10.29 -6.28
CA SER A 29 -21.66 10.90 -7.39
C SER A 29 -22.10 12.34 -7.14
N VAL A 30 -22.35 12.71 -5.87
CA VAL A 30 -23.00 13.99 -5.51
C VAL A 30 -22.03 14.96 -4.84
N HIS A 31 -21.10 14.45 -4.05
CA HIS A 31 -20.28 15.28 -3.16
C HIS A 31 -18.80 15.35 -3.56
N LEU A 32 -18.27 14.34 -4.30
CA LEU A 32 -16.85 14.35 -4.63
C LEU A 32 -16.58 15.15 -5.90
N SER A 33 -15.52 15.95 -5.83
CA SER A 33 -14.94 16.61 -6.99
C SER A 33 -14.10 15.63 -7.81
N PRO A 34 -13.85 15.89 -9.10
CA PRO A 34 -12.84 15.14 -9.86
C PRO A 34 -11.51 15.09 -9.10
N ASN A 35 -10.84 13.93 -9.08
CA ASN A 35 -9.62 13.67 -8.33
C ASN A 35 -9.74 13.59 -6.78
N THR A 36 -10.94 13.64 -6.23
CA THR A 36 -11.18 13.38 -4.81
C THR A 36 -11.74 11.97 -4.65
N VAL A 37 -11.27 11.24 -3.66
CA VAL A 37 -11.67 9.86 -3.37
C VAL A 37 -11.93 9.69 -1.88
N VAL A 38 -12.72 8.69 -1.52
CA VAL A 38 -12.88 8.28 -0.11
C VAL A 38 -11.55 7.70 0.37
N ARG A 39 -11.02 8.28 1.43
CA ARG A 39 -9.74 7.92 2.05
C ARG A 39 -9.92 6.98 3.24
N GLN A 40 -10.91 7.27 4.08
CA GLN A 40 -11.15 6.55 5.31
C GLN A 40 -12.63 6.59 5.66
N ILE A 41 -13.11 5.53 6.30
CA ILE A 41 -14.47 5.42 6.81
C ILE A 41 -14.37 5.04 8.28
N TRP A 42 -15.15 5.69 9.12
CA TRP A 42 -15.32 5.33 10.52
C TRP A 42 -16.77 4.99 10.78
N ILE A 43 -17.01 3.92 11.53
CA ILE A 43 -18.33 3.45 11.90
C ILE A 43 -18.38 3.36 13.42
N ASP A 44 -19.28 4.11 14.03
CA ASP A 44 -19.47 4.16 15.49
C ASP A 44 -18.15 4.42 16.25
N GLY A 45 -17.32 5.32 15.70
CA GLY A 45 -16.04 5.73 16.29
C GLY A 45 -14.87 4.75 16.06
N SER A 46 -15.08 3.69 15.27
CA SER A 46 -14.02 2.74 14.91
C SER A 46 -13.69 2.80 13.43
N PRO A 47 -12.39 2.76 13.04
CA PRO A 47 -12.01 2.76 11.64
C PRO A 47 -12.53 1.49 10.96
N PHE A 48 -13.23 1.68 9.84
CA PHE A 48 -13.64 0.58 8.98
C PHE A 48 -12.48 0.21 8.05
N SER A 49 -11.98 -1.02 8.22
CA SER A 49 -10.91 -1.51 7.35
C SER A 49 -11.46 -1.76 5.95
N ILE A 50 -11.00 -0.96 4.99
CA ILE A 50 -11.15 -1.28 3.58
C ILE A 50 -10.09 -2.33 3.28
N PRO A 51 -10.44 -3.60 3.00
CA PRO A 51 -9.45 -4.63 2.73
C PRO A 51 -8.57 -4.21 1.56
N THR A 52 -7.27 -4.33 1.75
CA THR A 52 -6.29 -4.17 0.68
C THR A 52 -6.20 -5.47 -0.11
N ALA A 53 -6.18 -5.35 -1.43
CA ALA A 53 -5.80 -6.28 -2.51
C ALA A 53 -6.41 -7.70 -2.55
N ASP A 54 -6.66 -8.40 -1.44
CA ASP A 54 -7.09 -9.80 -1.45
C ASP A 54 -8.36 -10.11 -0.62
N GLY A 55 -8.99 -9.10 -0.03
CA GLY A 55 -10.24 -9.24 0.71
C GLY A 55 -11.28 -8.28 0.15
N GLU A 56 -12.42 -8.77 -0.29
CA GLU A 56 -13.56 -7.92 -0.60
C GLU A 56 -13.98 -7.23 0.70
N ALA A 57 -13.96 -5.89 0.71
CA ALA A 57 -14.60 -5.14 1.79
C ALA A 57 -16.08 -5.48 1.77
N ASP A 58 -16.61 -5.90 2.90
CA ASP A 58 -18.04 -6.11 3.01
C ASP A 58 -18.78 -4.77 3.05
N PHE A 59 -18.86 -4.13 1.89
CA PHE A 59 -19.64 -2.92 1.69
C PHE A 59 -21.16 -3.18 1.70
N SER A 60 -21.61 -4.44 1.89
CA SER A 60 -23.01 -4.79 2.07
C SER A 60 -23.54 -4.45 3.45
N LEU A 61 -22.63 -3.99 4.37
CA LEU A 61 -22.99 -3.61 5.73
C LEU A 61 -24.22 -2.70 5.77
N GLU A 62 -25.21 -3.12 6.53
CA GLU A 62 -26.43 -2.31 6.76
C GLU A 62 -26.11 -1.08 7.61
N VAL A 63 -26.41 0.10 7.05
CA VAL A 63 -26.16 1.38 7.74
C VAL A 63 -27.23 1.70 8.78
N SER A 64 -28.46 1.17 8.64
CA SER A 64 -29.60 1.43 9.51
C SER A 64 -29.39 1.04 10.99
N GLN A 65 -28.46 0.13 11.25
CA GLN A 65 -28.14 -0.38 12.59
C GLN A 65 -26.97 0.38 13.25
N ARG A 66 -26.48 1.45 12.62
CA ARG A 66 -25.33 2.21 13.09
C ARG A 66 -25.77 3.56 13.66
N GLU A 67 -25.01 4.07 14.62
CA GLU A 67 -25.26 5.39 15.20
C GLU A 67 -24.64 6.49 14.34
N LYS A 68 -23.41 6.28 13.89
CA LYS A 68 -22.62 7.28 13.17
C LYS A 68 -21.75 6.65 12.10
N ILE A 69 -21.75 7.25 10.90
CA ILE A 69 -20.83 6.91 9.83
C ILE A 69 -20.12 8.18 9.40
N GLU A 70 -18.79 8.17 9.45
CA GLU A 70 -17.92 9.28 9.07
C GLU A 70 -17.09 8.87 7.86
N ILE A 71 -17.19 9.65 6.81
CA ILE A 71 -16.47 9.43 5.56
C ILE A 71 -15.48 10.58 5.41
N PHE A 72 -14.20 10.24 5.31
CA PHE A 72 -13.12 11.20 5.08
C PHE A 72 -12.64 11.08 3.66
N THR A 73 -12.43 12.21 3.02
CA THR A 73 -11.98 12.29 1.64
C THR A 73 -10.56 12.86 1.55
N GLY A 74 -9.98 12.76 0.37
CA GLY A 74 -8.69 13.33 0.06
C GLY A 74 -8.46 13.32 -1.44
N THR A 75 -7.63 14.21 -1.92
CA THR A 75 -7.24 14.19 -3.32
C THR A 75 -6.32 13.00 -3.62
N VAL A 76 -6.40 12.48 -4.83
CA VAL A 76 -5.49 11.41 -5.29
C VAL A 76 -4.02 11.82 -5.13
N THR A 77 -3.72 13.11 -5.34
CA THR A 77 -2.39 13.68 -5.18
C THR A 77 -1.91 13.66 -3.71
N GLU A 78 -2.77 14.06 -2.77
CA GLU A 78 -2.43 14.04 -1.33
C GLU A 78 -2.18 12.61 -0.86
N ILE A 79 -3.06 11.67 -1.21
CA ILE A 79 -2.93 10.26 -0.85
C ILE A 79 -1.66 9.66 -1.46
N ALA A 80 -1.35 9.99 -2.72
CA ALA A 80 -0.14 9.52 -3.37
C ALA A 80 1.12 10.05 -2.68
N ARG A 81 1.13 11.34 -2.30
CA ARG A 81 2.25 11.96 -1.58
C ARG A 81 2.49 11.30 -0.22
N GLU A 82 1.45 11.12 0.56
CA GLU A 82 1.53 10.42 1.86
C GLU A 82 2.01 8.99 1.69
N SER A 83 1.44 8.24 0.74
CA SER A 83 1.85 6.86 0.47
C SER A 83 3.33 6.75 0.04
N ILE A 84 3.84 7.73 -0.72
CA ILE A 84 5.27 7.77 -1.06
C ILE A 84 6.13 8.06 0.18
N GLN A 85 5.70 8.96 1.06
CA GLN A 85 6.41 9.23 2.32
C GLN A 85 6.47 7.99 3.21
N ASP A 86 5.36 7.27 3.33
CA ASP A 86 5.30 6.00 4.07
C ASP A 86 6.21 4.94 3.43
N ALA A 87 6.27 4.87 2.09
CA ALA A 87 7.16 3.99 1.37
C ALA A 87 8.64 4.29 1.64
N LEU A 88 9.02 5.57 1.67
CA LEU A 88 10.38 5.99 2.02
C LEU A 88 10.75 5.63 3.46
N GLN A 89 9.83 5.80 4.41
CA GLN A 89 10.03 5.38 5.80
C GLN A 89 10.12 3.85 5.92
N TYR A 90 9.29 3.11 5.18
CA TYR A 90 9.35 1.66 5.14
C TYR A 90 10.69 1.16 4.58
N LEU A 91 11.20 1.75 3.50
CA LEU A 91 12.52 1.41 2.94
C LEU A 91 13.67 1.65 3.93
N ASN A 92 13.59 2.68 4.78
CA ASN A 92 14.55 2.87 5.86
C ASN A 92 14.49 1.73 6.89
N ARG A 93 13.29 1.26 7.23
CA ARG A 93 13.11 0.11 8.13
C ARG A 93 13.64 -1.19 7.51
N VAL A 94 13.41 -1.41 6.21
CA VAL A 94 13.99 -2.55 5.48
C VAL A 94 15.50 -2.54 5.57
N GLU A 95 16.14 -1.41 5.29
CA GLU A 95 17.60 -1.27 5.31
C GLU A 95 18.20 -1.56 6.70
N THR A 96 17.52 -1.14 7.77
CA THR A 96 18.00 -1.30 9.15
C THR A 96 17.70 -2.66 9.76
N ALA A 97 16.57 -3.27 9.41
CA ALA A 97 16.12 -4.54 10.01
C ALA A 97 16.62 -5.80 9.26
N THR A 98 16.81 -5.71 7.94
CA THR A 98 17.18 -6.86 7.12
C THR A 98 18.53 -7.50 7.52
N PRO A 99 19.59 -6.80 7.93
CA PRO A 99 20.84 -7.43 8.38
C PRO A 99 20.65 -8.39 9.57
N SER A 100 19.80 -8.03 10.54
CA SER A 100 19.47 -8.92 11.66
C SER A 100 18.70 -10.17 11.19
N LEU A 101 17.80 -9.99 10.23
CA LEU A 101 17.04 -11.10 9.65
C LEU A 101 17.96 -12.07 8.87
N ILE A 102 18.92 -11.54 8.11
CA ILE A 102 19.97 -12.33 7.42
C ILE A 102 20.74 -13.19 8.42
N SER A 103 21.28 -12.57 9.48
CA SER A 103 22.02 -13.30 10.51
C SER A 103 21.17 -14.41 11.15
N SER A 104 19.89 -14.13 11.41
CA SER A 104 18.99 -15.13 11.98
C SER A 104 18.77 -16.34 11.05
N PHE A 105 18.70 -16.13 9.73
CA PHE A 105 18.61 -17.23 8.76
C PHE A 105 19.92 -18.02 8.61
N GLN A 106 21.06 -17.35 8.76
CA GLN A 106 22.38 -18.01 8.70
C GLN A 106 22.68 -18.85 9.95
N ASP A 107 22.20 -18.40 11.12
CA ASP A 107 22.47 -19.10 12.39
C ASP A 107 21.42 -20.19 12.65
N SER A 108 20.25 -19.80 13.09
CA SER A 108 19.15 -20.73 13.43
C SER A 108 17.81 -19.98 13.41
N PRO A 109 17.05 -20.06 12.31
CA PRO A 109 15.80 -19.33 12.20
C PRO A 109 14.74 -19.84 13.18
N GLY A 110 14.21 -18.93 14.00
CA GLY A 110 13.14 -19.17 14.98
C GLY A 110 11.80 -18.53 14.55
N PRO A 111 10.76 -18.65 15.40
CA PRO A 111 9.44 -18.07 15.13
C PRO A 111 9.49 -16.56 14.80
N GLU A 112 10.34 -15.81 15.48
CA GLU A 112 10.51 -14.36 15.26
C GLU A 112 11.12 -14.07 13.87
N THR A 113 12.03 -14.92 13.39
CA THR A 113 12.61 -14.83 12.05
C THR A 113 11.54 -15.01 10.97
N PHE A 114 10.62 -15.99 11.17
CA PHE A 114 9.53 -16.24 10.23
C PHE A 114 8.47 -15.14 10.25
N GLU A 115 8.18 -14.55 11.41
CA GLU A 115 7.31 -13.39 11.48
C GLU A 115 7.97 -12.16 10.83
N GLY A 116 9.26 -11.93 11.04
CA GLY A 116 10.03 -10.85 10.42
C GLY A 116 10.04 -10.94 8.90
N ILE A 117 10.28 -12.13 8.32
CA ILE A 117 10.26 -12.31 6.86
C ILE A 117 8.84 -12.11 6.29
N LYS A 118 7.81 -12.56 6.99
CA LYS A 118 6.42 -12.35 6.59
C LYS A 118 6.07 -10.86 6.54
N GLN A 119 6.44 -10.09 7.55
CA GLN A 119 6.25 -8.64 7.57
C GLN A 119 7.02 -7.95 6.43
N LEU A 120 8.24 -8.41 6.16
CA LEU A 120 9.02 -7.93 5.02
C LEU A 120 8.29 -8.19 3.69
N TYR A 121 7.75 -9.40 3.47
CA TYR A 121 6.97 -9.71 2.26
C TYR A 121 5.76 -8.81 2.08
N GLN A 122 4.99 -8.62 3.15
CA GLN A 122 3.79 -7.78 3.11
C GLN A 122 4.13 -6.34 2.69
N GLY A 123 5.20 -5.79 3.26
CA GLY A 123 5.63 -4.44 2.93
C GLY A 123 6.23 -4.33 1.53
N LEU A 124 7.03 -5.31 1.08
CA LEU A 124 7.58 -5.33 -0.28
C LEU A 124 6.47 -5.48 -1.33
N TYR A 125 5.47 -6.32 -1.06
CA TYR A 125 4.29 -6.44 -1.93
C TYR A 125 3.50 -5.14 -1.99
N TRP A 126 3.29 -4.48 -0.85
CA TRP A 126 2.65 -3.18 -0.80
C TRP A 126 3.37 -2.12 -1.65
N LEU A 127 4.71 -2.10 -1.67
CA LEU A 127 5.48 -1.21 -2.54
C LEU A 127 5.20 -1.46 -4.03
N ILE A 128 5.05 -2.73 -4.45
CA ILE A 128 4.70 -3.08 -5.83
C ILE A 128 3.31 -2.54 -6.19
N VAL A 129 2.33 -2.75 -5.30
CA VAL A 129 0.97 -2.25 -5.49
C VAL A 129 0.94 -0.73 -5.56
N LEU A 130 1.68 -0.05 -4.68
CA LEU A 130 1.80 1.40 -4.69
C LEU A 130 2.37 1.91 -6.02
N LEU A 131 3.46 1.32 -6.52
CA LEU A 131 4.03 1.69 -7.82
C LEU A 131 3.04 1.54 -8.97
N SER A 132 2.29 0.44 -8.97
CA SER A 132 1.27 0.19 -10.01
C SER A 132 0.17 1.25 -9.99
N LYS A 133 -0.27 1.65 -8.79
CA LYS A 133 -1.26 2.73 -8.61
C LYS A 133 -0.70 4.10 -9.02
N LEU A 134 0.54 4.41 -8.68
CA LEU A 134 1.20 5.66 -9.08
C LEU A 134 1.34 5.73 -10.60
N LYS A 135 1.76 4.63 -11.26
CA LYS A 135 1.82 4.53 -12.73
C LYS A 135 0.47 4.83 -13.36
N ALA A 136 -0.60 4.22 -12.88
CA ALA A 136 -1.94 4.35 -13.44
C ALA A 136 -2.54 5.76 -13.26
N ASN A 137 -2.42 6.33 -12.05
CA ASN A 137 -3.07 7.61 -11.73
C ASN A 137 -2.30 8.84 -12.23
N PHE A 138 -0.97 8.76 -12.32
CA PHE A 138 -0.13 9.90 -12.70
C PHE A 138 0.57 9.72 -14.06
N GLN A 139 0.16 8.70 -14.83
CA GLN A 139 0.69 8.41 -16.16
C GLN A 139 2.23 8.38 -16.20
N ILE A 140 2.85 7.83 -15.13
CA ILE A 140 4.30 7.74 -15.05
C ILE A 140 4.79 6.69 -16.04
N ASP A 141 5.58 7.13 -17.01
CA ASP A 141 6.12 6.23 -18.04
C ASP A 141 7.34 5.48 -17.49
N PHE A 142 7.15 4.20 -17.17
CA PHE A 142 8.20 3.31 -16.68
C PHE A 142 9.18 2.90 -17.80
N GLU A 143 8.75 2.96 -19.05
CA GLU A 143 9.54 2.56 -20.21
C GLU A 143 10.46 3.66 -20.74
N SER A 144 10.27 4.90 -20.27
CA SER A 144 11.13 6.03 -20.63
C SER A 144 11.90 6.61 -19.44
N THR A 145 11.45 6.34 -18.21
CA THR A 145 12.13 6.86 -17.00
C THR A 145 13.33 6.00 -16.65
N VAL A 146 14.52 6.63 -16.59
CA VAL A 146 15.80 5.96 -16.30
C VAL A 146 16.28 6.33 -14.90
N ILE A 147 16.72 5.32 -14.14
CA ILE A 147 17.31 5.45 -12.80
C ILE A 147 18.62 4.68 -12.78
N GLN A 148 19.73 5.36 -12.50
CA GLN A 148 21.09 4.78 -12.50
C GLN A 148 21.46 4.02 -13.80
N GLY A 149 21.01 4.54 -14.95
CA GLY A 149 21.29 3.94 -16.26
C GLY A 149 20.36 2.80 -16.67
N THR A 150 19.36 2.44 -15.86
CA THR A 150 18.42 1.34 -16.09
C THR A 150 16.99 1.87 -16.09
N LEU A 151 16.12 1.30 -16.93
CA LEU A 151 14.70 1.67 -16.97
C LEU A 151 13.96 1.31 -15.68
N VAL A 152 12.98 2.13 -15.31
CA VAL A 152 12.11 1.84 -14.15
C VAL A 152 11.41 0.50 -14.32
N SER A 153 10.97 0.16 -15.54
CA SER A 153 10.35 -1.12 -15.86
C SER A 153 11.27 -2.32 -15.58
N GLU A 154 12.57 -2.19 -15.88
CA GLU A 154 13.54 -3.25 -15.59
C GLU A 154 13.77 -3.43 -14.09
N HIS A 155 13.92 -2.33 -13.35
CA HIS A 155 14.04 -2.37 -11.89
C HIS A 155 12.79 -2.99 -11.25
N HIS A 156 11.60 -2.65 -11.73
CA HIS A 156 10.33 -3.20 -11.27
C HIS A 156 10.22 -4.71 -11.53
N ASN A 157 10.57 -5.14 -12.75
CA ASN A 157 10.56 -6.56 -13.12
C ASN A 157 11.59 -7.37 -12.32
N LYS A 158 12.80 -6.82 -12.13
CA LYS A 158 13.81 -7.45 -11.29
C LYS A 158 13.29 -7.65 -9.86
N PHE A 159 12.67 -6.65 -9.28
CA PHE A 159 12.13 -6.74 -7.92
C PHE A 159 11.06 -7.83 -7.78
N ILE A 160 10.10 -7.90 -8.72
CA ILE A 160 9.09 -8.96 -8.75
C ILE A 160 9.75 -10.34 -8.85
N SER A 161 10.79 -10.46 -9.68
CA SER A 161 11.52 -11.73 -9.83
C SER A 161 12.22 -12.14 -8.53
N VAL A 162 12.89 -11.21 -7.86
CA VAL A 162 13.57 -11.46 -6.58
C VAL A 162 12.56 -11.85 -5.49
N LEU A 163 11.41 -11.16 -5.42
CA LEU A 163 10.37 -11.49 -4.45
C LEU A 163 9.82 -12.91 -4.67
N LYS A 164 9.61 -13.32 -5.91
CA LYS A 164 9.20 -14.70 -6.24
C LYS A 164 10.26 -15.74 -5.82
N GLN A 165 11.53 -15.45 -6.05
CA GLN A 165 12.63 -16.34 -5.64
C GLN A 165 12.71 -16.45 -4.10
N LEU A 166 12.52 -15.33 -3.40
CA LEU A 166 12.52 -15.27 -1.95
C LEU A 166 11.35 -16.11 -1.37
N ILE A 167 10.15 -16.04 -1.95
CA ILE A 167 9.01 -16.90 -1.57
C ILE A 167 9.36 -18.38 -1.80
N ALA A 168 9.87 -18.71 -2.99
CA ALA A 168 10.21 -20.10 -3.32
C ALA A 168 11.31 -20.68 -2.44
N SER A 169 12.29 -19.88 -1.98
CA SER A 169 13.32 -20.32 -1.05
C SER A 169 12.71 -20.68 0.32
N GLN A 170 11.75 -19.88 0.80
CA GLN A 170 11.04 -20.15 2.04
C GLN A 170 10.19 -21.43 1.98
N GLU A 171 9.44 -21.64 0.89
CA GLU A 171 8.64 -22.84 0.68
C GLU A 171 9.50 -24.10 0.70
N LYS A 172 10.73 -24.01 0.16
CA LYS A 172 11.72 -25.10 0.14
C LYS A 172 12.53 -25.21 1.44
N ARG A 173 12.36 -24.27 2.37
CA ARG A 173 13.19 -24.13 3.59
C ARG A 173 14.69 -24.00 3.28
N ASP A 174 15.00 -23.36 2.16
CA ASP A 174 16.38 -23.04 1.78
C ASP A 174 16.78 -21.71 2.44
N PHE A 175 17.19 -21.80 3.69
CA PHE A 175 17.49 -20.62 4.51
C PHE A 175 18.78 -19.93 4.08
N VAL A 176 19.72 -20.68 3.52
CA VAL A 176 20.95 -20.11 2.94
C VAL A 176 20.59 -19.23 1.75
N LEU A 177 19.83 -19.76 0.79
CA LEU A 177 19.38 -18.97 -0.35
C LEU A 177 18.51 -17.78 0.08
N THR A 178 17.70 -17.94 1.14
CA THR A 178 16.91 -16.82 1.69
C THR A 178 17.83 -15.70 2.19
N ALA A 179 18.86 -16.01 2.97
CA ALA A 179 19.82 -15.04 3.47
C ALA A 179 20.56 -14.35 2.30
N ASP A 180 21.02 -15.11 1.32
CA ASP A 180 21.71 -14.60 0.14
C ASP A 180 20.82 -13.64 -0.68
N LEU A 181 19.55 -13.99 -0.90
CA LEU A 181 18.61 -13.12 -1.62
C LEU A 181 18.33 -11.82 -0.87
N LEU A 182 18.25 -11.87 0.46
CA LEU A 182 18.09 -10.68 1.29
C LEU A 182 19.32 -9.78 1.20
N GLU A 183 20.52 -10.36 1.30
CA GLU A 183 21.79 -9.63 1.33
C GLU A 183 22.17 -9.07 -0.05
N TYR A 184 22.13 -9.91 -1.08
CA TYR A 184 22.68 -9.57 -2.39
C TYR A 184 21.67 -9.06 -3.39
N GLU A 185 20.37 -9.25 -3.14
CA GLU A 185 19.33 -8.80 -4.07
C GLU A 185 18.38 -7.76 -3.45
N ILE A 186 17.84 -7.97 -2.25
CA ILE A 186 16.88 -7.03 -1.63
C ILE A 186 17.57 -5.77 -1.14
N LEU A 187 18.62 -5.89 -0.31
CA LEU A 187 19.31 -4.71 0.23
C LEU A 187 19.87 -3.78 -0.87
N PRO A 188 20.50 -4.26 -1.96
CA PRO A 188 20.95 -3.40 -3.04
C PRO A 188 19.82 -2.70 -3.82
N LEU A 189 18.62 -3.23 -3.80
CA LEU A 189 17.47 -2.59 -4.45
C LEU A 189 16.88 -1.43 -3.63
N VAL A 190 17.09 -1.39 -2.32
CA VAL A 190 16.52 -0.35 -1.44
C VAL A 190 16.89 1.07 -1.88
N PRO A 191 18.18 1.44 -2.14
CA PRO A 191 18.52 2.78 -2.59
C PRO A 191 17.96 3.13 -3.97
N ILE A 192 17.79 2.14 -4.85
CA ILE A 192 17.20 2.33 -6.18
C ILE A 192 15.71 2.69 -6.02
N TRP A 193 14.98 1.96 -5.20
CA TRP A 193 13.57 2.20 -4.92
C TRP A 193 13.35 3.54 -4.20
N ARG A 194 14.21 3.89 -3.27
CA ARG A 194 14.18 5.21 -2.62
C ARG A 194 14.30 6.33 -3.67
N LYS A 195 15.27 6.24 -4.59
CA LYS A 195 15.42 7.20 -5.66
C LYS A 195 14.20 7.23 -6.60
N MET A 196 13.62 6.08 -6.90
CA MET A 196 12.41 5.97 -7.72
C MET A 196 11.24 6.72 -7.08
N PHE A 197 10.96 6.50 -5.80
CA PHE A 197 9.89 7.19 -5.09
C PHE A 197 10.14 8.71 -4.98
N CYS A 198 11.37 9.15 -4.79
CA CYS A 198 11.72 10.58 -4.83
C CYS A 198 11.38 11.21 -6.19
N ILE A 199 11.78 10.57 -7.30
CA ILE A 199 11.47 11.04 -8.66
C ILE A 199 9.95 11.11 -8.90
N PHE A 200 9.20 10.11 -8.39
CA PHE A 200 7.74 10.11 -8.53
C PHE A 200 7.09 11.20 -7.69
N LEU A 201 7.60 11.45 -6.49
CA LEU A 201 7.13 12.55 -5.66
C LEU A 201 7.31 13.91 -6.36
N ASP A 202 8.46 14.12 -7.00
CA ASP A 202 8.74 15.35 -7.76
C ASP A 202 7.76 15.50 -8.94
N LYS A 203 7.50 14.42 -9.67
CA LYS A 203 6.53 14.41 -10.79
C LYS A 203 5.08 14.68 -10.34
N ILE A 204 4.69 14.23 -9.15
CA ILE A 204 3.35 14.44 -8.59
C ILE A 204 3.18 15.88 -8.10
N ASN A 205 4.27 16.54 -7.73
CA ASN A 205 4.27 17.92 -7.25
C ASN A 205 4.41 18.96 -8.37
N ALA A 206 4.78 18.54 -9.59
CA ALA A 206 4.94 19.40 -10.76
C ALA A 206 3.62 19.71 -11.44
#